data_f48b09df82754a2b5ee93f0f2604d76f
#
_entry.id   f48b09df82754a2b5ee93f0f2604d76f
#
_cell.length_a   1.000
_cell.length_b   1.000
_cell.length_c   1.000
_cell.angle_alpha   90.00
_cell.angle_beta   90.00
_cell.angle_gamma   90.00
#
_symmetry.space_group_name_H-M   'P 1'
#
loop_
_entity.id
_entity.type
_entity.pdbx_description
1 polymer ?
#
loop_
_entity_poly.entity_id
_entity_poly.type
_entity_poly.pdbx_seq_one_letter_code
_entity_poly.pdbx_strand_id
1 'polypeptide(L)'
;IFVVVPRDKYSNRVYTSGASVSSSLIVSSGLGVTKNLVTETPPAVIFDAALGQYNVTYTPSVSGTSSLSFKINGVAIVDSPRVFTVMAGAVSASKSFLSGPGVRGTLVGSSSQVIVQAVDSFNNFKTSGGDTFRASLDQTGSSTTVTDNDDGTYTITYTAISPGAVLLRVEYGADFVQIGCDFVTVPSSGCLLDIKNAESVQTLDPLRTTYKAASLSSSNGDLTLGFASVASTEKPSGSFHVLTFDEDGVQMGRNDVTIEVSIGGNVLSESDIAITAIEGTTGEFLIDYYYSTAGTWPLSITVNGVEIGASLREIAFNEAGA
;
A
#
# COMPACT_ATOMS: atom_id res chain seq x y z
N ILE A 1 -3.32 2.11 28.10
CA ILE A 1 -3.52 1.37 29.37
C ILE A 1 -5.01 1.16 29.57
N PHE A 2 -5.40 -0.07 29.88
CA PHE A 2 -6.76 -0.44 30.25
C PHE A 2 -6.79 -0.81 31.73
N VAL A 3 -7.92 -0.55 32.39
CA VAL A 3 -8.12 -0.88 33.79
C VAL A 3 -9.23 -1.91 33.91
N VAL A 4 -8.95 -3.04 34.55
CA VAL A 4 -9.92 -4.07 34.85
C VAL A 4 -10.15 -4.08 36.37
N VAL A 5 -11.39 -3.78 36.79
CA VAL A 5 -11.78 -3.70 38.20
C VAL A 5 -12.53 -4.97 38.59
N PRO A 6 -11.91 -5.89 39.36
CA PRO A 6 -12.58 -7.08 39.81
C PRO A 6 -13.63 -6.70 40.91
N ARG A 7 -14.79 -7.34 40.82
CA ARG A 7 -15.86 -7.17 41.82
C ARG A 7 -16.35 -8.54 42.30
N ASP A 8 -16.77 -8.60 43.56
CA ASP A 8 -17.44 -9.77 44.11
C ASP A 8 -18.91 -9.84 43.62
N LYS A 9 -19.62 -10.89 44.04
CA LYS A 9 -21.05 -11.08 43.69
C LYS A 9 -21.99 -9.99 44.22
N TYR A 10 -21.52 -9.18 45.14
CA TYR A 10 -22.25 -8.06 45.70
C TYR A 10 -21.83 -6.70 45.12
N SER A 11 -21.03 -6.74 44.04
CA SER A 11 -20.49 -5.56 43.38
C SER A 11 -19.40 -4.79 44.14
N ASN A 12 -18.89 -5.32 45.28
CA ASN A 12 -17.79 -4.71 45.98
C ASN A 12 -16.47 -4.92 45.20
N ARG A 13 -15.60 -3.92 45.29
CA ARG A 13 -14.25 -4.02 44.70
C ARG A 13 -13.42 -5.03 45.49
N VAL A 14 -12.66 -5.87 44.77
CA VAL A 14 -11.75 -6.86 45.33
C VAL A 14 -10.33 -6.29 45.38
N TYR A 15 -9.75 -6.24 46.58
CA TYR A 15 -8.41 -5.67 46.82
C TYR A 15 -7.32 -6.73 46.97
N THR A 16 -7.65 -8.00 46.73
CA THR A 16 -6.66 -9.10 46.78
C THR A 16 -6.33 -9.59 45.39
N SER A 17 -5.03 -9.84 45.14
CA SER A 17 -4.59 -10.54 43.94
C SER A 17 -5.00 -12.02 44.03
N GLY A 18 -5.37 -12.62 42.93
CA GLY A 18 -5.71 -14.07 42.91
C GLY A 18 -6.63 -14.44 41.77
N ALA A 19 -7.22 -13.46 41.11
CA ALA A 19 -7.95 -13.69 39.88
C ALA A 19 -6.98 -13.84 38.70
N SER A 20 -7.18 -14.85 37.87
CA SER A 20 -6.50 -14.99 36.60
C SER A 20 -7.11 -14.01 35.59
N VAL A 21 -6.40 -12.95 35.26
CA VAL A 21 -6.81 -12.02 34.21
C VAL A 21 -6.08 -12.37 32.94
N SER A 22 -6.82 -12.65 31.88
CA SER A 22 -6.26 -12.90 30.54
C SER A 22 -6.82 -11.89 29.53
N SER A 23 -6.01 -11.57 28.53
CA SER A 23 -6.38 -10.69 27.43
C SER A 23 -6.02 -11.35 26.10
N SER A 24 -6.81 -11.09 25.09
CA SER A 24 -6.51 -11.48 23.70
C SER A 24 -6.77 -10.30 22.78
N LEU A 25 -5.88 -10.08 21.84
CA LEU A 25 -5.93 -8.99 20.89
C LEU A 25 -6.16 -9.55 19.48
N ILE A 26 -7.09 -8.93 18.77
CA ILE A 26 -7.31 -9.13 17.35
C ILE A 26 -7.13 -7.76 16.69
N VAL A 27 -6.26 -7.69 15.70
CA VAL A 27 -6.07 -6.47 14.88
C VAL A 27 -6.60 -6.75 13.48
N SER A 28 -7.52 -5.90 13.02
CA SER A 28 -7.95 -5.86 11.63
C SER A 28 -7.25 -4.67 11.00
N SER A 29 -6.26 -4.92 10.14
CA SER A 29 -5.67 -3.85 9.33
C SER A 29 -6.75 -3.28 8.42
N GLY A 30 -6.73 -1.97 8.15
CA GLY A 30 -7.73 -1.28 7.31
C GLY A 30 -7.86 -1.80 5.87
N LEU A 31 -7.08 -2.82 5.51
CA LEU A 31 -7.05 -3.50 4.22
C LEU A 31 -7.78 -4.85 4.23
N GLY A 32 -8.66 -5.09 5.20
CA GLY A 32 -9.52 -6.28 5.21
C GLY A 32 -8.85 -7.59 5.64
N VAL A 33 -7.57 -7.56 6.00
CA VAL A 33 -6.87 -8.74 6.52
C VAL A 33 -7.03 -8.81 8.03
N THR A 34 -7.88 -9.70 8.50
CA THR A 34 -7.96 -10.03 9.93
C THR A 34 -6.75 -10.89 10.28
N LYS A 35 -5.73 -10.29 10.86
CA LYS A 35 -4.63 -11.03 11.47
C LYS A 35 -4.96 -11.31 12.94
N ASN A 36 -5.04 -12.58 13.30
CA ASN A 36 -4.80 -13.00 14.67
C ASN A 36 -3.31 -12.78 14.95
N LEU A 37 -2.94 -11.56 15.33
CA LEU A 37 -1.55 -11.22 15.63
C LEU A 37 -1.18 -11.78 17.00
N VAL A 38 -0.82 -13.05 17.03
CA VAL A 38 -0.07 -13.70 18.13
C VAL A 38 1.36 -13.11 18.25
N THR A 39 1.76 -12.24 17.34
CA THR A 39 3.12 -11.69 17.26
C THR A 39 3.31 -10.33 17.93
N GLU A 40 2.25 -9.65 18.32
CA GLU A 40 2.39 -8.47 19.19
C GLU A 40 2.70 -8.94 20.62
N THR A 41 3.57 -8.22 21.32
CA THR A 41 3.87 -8.48 22.73
C THR A 41 2.55 -8.56 23.49
N PRO A 42 2.26 -9.70 24.16
CA PRO A 42 1.00 -9.82 24.91
C PRO A 42 0.85 -8.66 25.89
N PRO A 43 -0.35 -8.15 26.11
CA PRO A 43 -0.57 -7.09 27.09
C PRO A 43 -0.03 -7.49 28.45
N ALA A 44 0.79 -6.63 29.06
CA ALA A 44 1.26 -6.83 30.43
C ALA A 44 0.09 -6.56 31.41
N VAL A 45 -0.15 -7.50 32.33
CA VAL A 45 -1.21 -7.40 33.33
C VAL A 45 -0.58 -7.31 34.72
N ILE A 46 -0.78 -6.19 35.40
CA ILE A 46 -0.21 -5.94 36.74
C ILE A 46 -1.36 -5.58 37.69
N PHE A 47 -1.41 -6.26 38.83
CA PHE A 47 -2.38 -5.96 39.88
C PHE A 47 -1.89 -4.79 40.74
N ASP A 48 -2.73 -3.78 40.89
CA ASP A 48 -2.55 -2.66 41.80
C ASP A 48 -3.36 -2.90 43.07
N ALA A 49 -2.69 -3.28 44.15
CA ALA A 49 -3.35 -3.61 45.42
C ALA A 49 -3.95 -2.38 46.14
N ALA A 50 -3.36 -1.21 45.91
CA ALA A 50 -3.88 0.04 46.53
C ALA A 50 -5.20 0.45 45.92
N LEU A 51 -5.35 0.23 44.62
CA LEU A 51 -6.56 0.57 43.88
C LEU A 51 -7.51 -0.62 43.66
N GLY A 52 -7.12 -1.86 44.03
CA GLY A 52 -7.90 -3.07 43.80
C GLY A 52 -8.27 -3.26 42.32
N GLN A 53 -7.30 -3.16 41.43
CA GLN A 53 -7.51 -3.21 39.97
C GLN A 53 -6.33 -3.87 39.27
N TYR A 54 -6.56 -4.37 38.05
CA TYR A 54 -5.51 -4.80 37.16
C TYR A 54 -5.29 -3.71 36.12
N ASN A 55 -4.04 -3.26 36.01
CA ASN A 55 -3.58 -2.39 34.93
C ASN A 55 -3.08 -3.27 33.79
N VAL A 56 -3.70 -3.11 32.63
CA VAL A 56 -3.33 -3.83 31.41
C VAL A 56 -2.67 -2.85 30.46
N THR A 57 -1.37 -3.03 30.23
CA THR A 57 -0.59 -2.18 29.33
C THR A 57 -0.38 -2.89 28.01
N TYR A 58 -0.66 -2.17 26.94
CA TYR A 58 -0.49 -2.63 25.56
C TYR A 58 0.19 -1.53 24.77
N THR A 59 1.20 -1.91 23.96
CA THR A 59 1.93 -1.02 23.04
C THR A 59 1.66 -1.52 21.63
N PRO A 60 0.77 -0.84 20.87
CA PRO A 60 0.47 -1.26 19.51
C PRO A 60 1.64 -0.96 18.57
N SER A 61 1.90 -1.87 17.63
CA SER A 61 2.83 -1.70 16.53
C SER A 61 2.16 -1.78 15.15
N VAL A 62 0.90 -2.23 15.10
CA VAL A 62 0.12 -2.36 13.86
C VAL A 62 -1.04 -1.40 13.89
N SER A 63 -1.16 -0.58 12.84
CA SER A 63 -2.30 0.34 12.65
C SER A 63 -3.55 -0.40 12.18
N GLY A 64 -4.71 0.17 12.48
CA GLY A 64 -6.00 -0.37 12.09
C GLY A 64 -6.96 -0.52 13.27
N THR A 65 -8.05 -1.26 13.07
CA THR A 65 -9.03 -1.52 14.12
C THR A 65 -8.56 -2.67 15.00
N SER A 66 -8.41 -2.40 16.28
CA SER A 66 -8.00 -3.37 17.29
C SER A 66 -9.18 -3.74 18.17
N SER A 67 -9.33 -5.02 18.47
CA SER A 67 -10.34 -5.56 19.39
C SER A 67 -9.63 -6.32 20.51
N LEU A 68 -9.71 -5.78 21.72
CA LEU A 68 -9.05 -6.33 22.90
C LEU A 68 -10.09 -6.96 23.83
N SER A 69 -10.00 -8.28 23.98
CA SER A 69 -10.89 -9.06 24.87
C SER A 69 -10.24 -9.28 26.22
N PHE A 70 -11.04 -9.20 27.26
CA PHE A 70 -10.61 -9.45 28.64
C PHE A 70 -11.46 -10.55 29.28
N LYS A 71 -10.81 -11.40 30.06
CA LYS A 71 -11.47 -12.45 30.88
C LYS A 71 -10.89 -12.45 32.28
N ILE A 72 -11.75 -12.70 33.27
CA ILE A 72 -11.37 -12.99 34.65
C ILE A 72 -11.77 -14.44 34.94
N ASN A 73 -10.81 -15.26 35.38
CA ASN A 73 -11.02 -16.68 35.63
C ASN A 73 -11.71 -17.42 34.46
N GLY A 74 -11.32 -17.06 33.22
CA GLY A 74 -11.86 -17.64 32.01
C GLY A 74 -13.20 -17.07 31.52
N VAL A 75 -13.88 -16.21 32.32
CA VAL A 75 -15.17 -15.59 31.99
C VAL A 75 -14.94 -14.18 31.41
N ALA A 76 -15.59 -13.88 30.30
CA ALA A 76 -15.54 -12.53 29.72
C ALA A 76 -16.13 -11.50 30.68
N ILE A 77 -15.47 -10.34 30.80
CA ILE A 77 -15.96 -9.25 31.63
C ILE A 77 -16.98 -8.40 30.86
N VAL A 78 -17.76 -7.61 31.60
CA VAL A 78 -18.65 -6.61 31.01
C VAL A 78 -17.84 -5.63 30.14
N ASP A 79 -18.42 -5.20 29.05
CA ASP A 79 -17.78 -4.32 28.03
C ASP A 79 -16.54 -4.92 27.33
N SER A 80 -16.38 -6.22 27.34
CA SER A 80 -15.37 -6.94 26.54
C SER A 80 -16.05 -7.61 25.34
N PRO A 81 -15.48 -7.52 24.12
CA PRO A 81 -14.22 -6.85 23.77
C PRO A 81 -14.32 -5.33 23.66
N ARG A 82 -13.21 -4.65 23.88
CA ARG A 82 -13.06 -3.22 23.58
C ARG A 82 -12.47 -3.02 22.21
N VAL A 83 -13.16 -2.26 21.38
CA VAL A 83 -12.72 -1.90 20.03
C VAL A 83 -12.15 -0.48 20.06
N PHE A 84 -11.00 -0.30 19.43
CA PHE A 84 -10.33 0.99 19.27
C PHE A 84 -9.51 1.02 17.99
N THR A 85 -9.20 2.21 17.50
CA THR A 85 -8.38 2.41 16.31
C THR A 85 -6.95 2.76 16.73
N VAL A 86 -5.98 2.09 16.14
CA VAL A 86 -4.55 2.43 16.21
C VAL A 86 -4.18 3.14 14.91
N MET A 87 -3.69 4.35 15.03
CA MET A 87 -3.22 5.12 13.88
C MET A 87 -1.73 4.83 13.63
N ALA A 88 -1.30 4.96 12.38
CA ALA A 88 0.12 4.93 12.06
C ALA A 88 0.86 6.02 12.83
N GLY A 89 2.08 5.72 13.26
CA GLY A 89 2.94 6.64 14.01
C GLY A 89 3.54 7.76 13.15
N ALA A 90 4.59 8.37 13.65
CA ALA A 90 5.35 9.37 12.89
C ALA A 90 5.96 8.75 11.63
N VAL A 91 6.03 9.53 10.55
CA VAL A 91 6.62 9.08 9.28
C VAL A 91 8.08 8.68 9.49
N SER A 92 8.45 7.57 8.88
CA SER A 92 9.83 7.11 8.72
C SER A 92 10.24 7.27 7.26
N ALA A 93 11.17 8.18 7.00
CA ALA A 93 11.65 8.39 5.64
C ALA A 93 12.27 7.12 5.02
N SER A 94 12.96 6.30 5.84
CA SER A 94 13.57 5.05 5.39
C SER A 94 12.57 3.92 5.09
N LYS A 95 11.31 4.08 5.50
CA LYS A 95 10.22 3.13 5.23
C LYS A 95 9.24 3.65 4.19
N SER A 96 9.19 4.97 4.02
CA SER A 96 8.40 5.61 2.98
C SER A 96 9.06 5.37 1.62
N PHE A 97 8.25 5.32 0.57
CA PHE A 97 8.73 5.00 -0.79
C PHE A 97 8.05 5.86 -1.85
N LEU A 98 8.68 5.89 -3.01
CA LEU A 98 8.20 6.60 -4.18
C LEU A 98 7.62 5.61 -5.20
N SER A 99 6.54 6.03 -5.85
CA SER A 99 5.86 5.27 -6.90
C SER A 99 5.30 6.22 -7.96
N GLY A 100 4.64 5.67 -8.97
CA GLY A 100 3.99 6.46 -10.00
C GLY A 100 4.82 6.60 -11.28
N PRO A 101 4.22 7.16 -12.34
CA PRO A 101 4.83 7.17 -13.69
C PRO A 101 6.16 7.94 -13.74
N GLY A 102 6.27 8.99 -12.96
CA GLY A 102 7.44 9.87 -12.99
C GLY A 102 8.70 9.34 -12.31
N VAL A 103 8.68 8.16 -11.64
CA VAL A 103 9.88 7.65 -10.92
C VAL A 103 11.02 7.24 -11.85
N ARG A 104 10.75 7.07 -13.13
CA ARG A 104 11.76 6.68 -14.14
C ARG A 104 12.19 7.82 -15.04
N GLY A 105 11.44 8.90 -15.08
CA GLY A 105 11.71 10.06 -15.91
C GLY A 105 10.51 10.50 -16.74
N THR A 106 10.74 11.40 -17.68
CA THR A 106 9.71 11.97 -18.57
C THR A 106 10.38 12.63 -19.78
N LEU A 107 9.56 13.21 -20.65
CA LEU A 107 10.07 14.04 -21.76
C LEU A 107 10.41 15.45 -21.26
N VAL A 108 11.41 16.06 -21.90
CA VAL A 108 11.79 17.48 -21.67
C VAL A 108 10.57 18.38 -21.83
N GLY A 109 10.33 19.25 -20.84
CA GLY A 109 9.22 20.18 -20.83
C GLY A 109 7.86 19.59 -20.47
N SER A 110 7.77 18.26 -20.37
CA SER A 110 6.54 17.58 -19.93
C SER A 110 6.48 17.52 -18.41
N SER A 111 5.27 17.71 -17.87
CA SER A 111 5.00 17.51 -16.46
C SER A 111 4.81 16.03 -16.16
N SER A 112 5.40 15.54 -15.08
CA SER A 112 5.23 14.16 -14.64
C SER A 112 5.02 14.08 -13.13
N GLN A 113 4.48 12.96 -12.64
CA GLN A 113 4.09 12.81 -11.25
C GLN A 113 4.74 11.61 -10.59
N VAL A 114 5.16 11.83 -9.36
CA VAL A 114 5.63 10.81 -8.44
C VAL A 114 4.78 10.87 -7.18
N ILE A 115 4.39 9.72 -6.66
CA ILE A 115 3.60 9.60 -5.44
C ILE A 115 4.50 9.11 -4.32
N VAL A 116 4.54 9.84 -3.22
CA VAL A 116 5.12 9.40 -1.96
C VAL A 116 4.05 8.66 -1.17
N GLN A 117 4.30 7.42 -0.78
CA GLN A 117 3.54 6.76 0.28
C GLN A 117 4.25 6.94 1.60
N ALA A 118 3.64 7.66 2.52
CA ALA A 118 4.18 7.85 3.87
C ALA A 118 3.94 6.59 4.72
N VAL A 119 5.01 6.13 5.39
CA VAL A 119 5.02 4.90 6.20
C VAL A 119 5.71 5.18 7.52
N ASP A 120 5.21 4.60 8.63
CA ASP A 120 5.86 4.72 9.94
C ASP A 120 7.01 3.73 10.15
N SER A 121 7.67 3.79 11.29
CA SER A 121 8.81 2.91 11.62
C SER A 121 8.42 1.42 11.76
N PHE A 122 7.14 1.12 11.92
CA PHE A 122 6.59 -0.24 12.03
C PHE A 122 6.01 -0.77 10.71
N ASN A 123 6.26 -0.08 9.59
CA ASN A 123 5.70 -0.36 8.27
C ASN A 123 4.17 -0.19 8.17
N ASN A 124 3.57 0.66 8.99
CA ASN A 124 2.18 1.03 8.82
C ASN A 124 2.07 2.19 7.83
N PHE A 125 1.20 2.06 6.86
CA PHE A 125 0.89 3.13 5.94
C PHE A 125 0.10 4.23 6.66
N LYS A 126 0.51 5.48 6.44
CA LYS A 126 -0.29 6.62 6.86
C LYS A 126 -1.58 6.64 6.04
N THR A 127 -2.66 7.05 6.69
CA THR A 127 -4.00 7.18 6.09
C THR A 127 -4.57 8.59 6.28
N SER A 128 -3.71 9.53 6.61
CA SER A 128 -4.04 10.94 6.75
C SER A 128 -2.84 11.79 6.36
N GLY A 129 -3.08 12.95 5.82
CA GLY A 129 -2.05 13.94 5.50
C GLY A 129 -1.51 14.68 6.73
N GLY A 130 -0.88 15.81 6.47
CA GLY A 130 -0.35 16.71 7.48
C GLY A 130 1.18 16.61 7.69
N ASP A 131 1.84 15.68 7.04
CA ASP A 131 3.30 15.58 7.06
C ASP A 131 3.92 16.49 5.98
N THR A 132 5.13 17.00 6.22
CA THR A 132 5.77 17.94 5.30
C THR A 132 6.87 17.26 4.51
N PHE A 133 6.63 17.05 3.22
CA PHE A 133 7.61 16.59 2.26
C PHE A 133 8.11 17.76 1.40
N ARG A 134 9.35 17.67 0.95
CA ARG A 134 9.96 18.60 -0.02
C ARG A 134 10.54 17.82 -1.18
N ALA A 135 10.48 18.43 -2.36
CA ALA A 135 11.05 17.82 -3.56
C ALA A 135 11.88 18.85 -4.33
N SER A 136 12.96 18.40 -4.93
CA SER A 136 13.79 19.20 -5.82
C SER A 136 14.44 18.33 -6.90
N LEU A 137 14.64 18.93 -8.09
CA LEU A 137 15.50 18.37 -9.14
C LEU A 137 16.86 19.03 -9.10
N ASP A 138 17.92 18.29 -9.34
CA ASP A 138 19.29 18.85 -9.45
C ASP A 138 19.57 19.51 -10.82
N GLN A 139 18.53 20.08 -11.40
CA GLN A 139 18.56 20.77 -12.70
C GLN A 139 18.06 22.20 -12.55
N THR A 140 18.91 23.18 -12.86
CA THR A 140 18.56 24.61 -12.76
C THR A 140 17.43 24.95 -13.70
N GLY A 141 16.41 25.65 -13.21
CA GLY A 141 15.23 26.07 -13.99
C GLY A 141 14.11 25.03 -14.08
N SER A 142 14.31 23.82 -13.55
CA SER A 142 13.23 22.85 -13.36
C SER A 142 12.24 23.30 -12.28
N SER A 143 11.07 22.72 -12.27
CA SER A 143 10.05 23.00 -11.26
C SER A 143 9.60 21.72 -10.56
N THR A 144 9.30 21.84 -9.27
CA THR A 144 8.69 20.79 -8.45
C THR A 144 7.61 21.38 -7.57
N THR A 145 6.52 20.66 -7.41
CA THR A 145 5.46 20.96 -6.43
C THR A 145 5.12 19.70 -5.66
N VAL A 146 4.73 19.87 -4.39
CA VAL A 146 4.26 18.76 -3.53
C VAL A 146 2.85 19.09 -3.10
N THR A 147 1.93 18.15 -3.30
CA THR A 147 0.54 18.25 -2.89
C THR A 147 0.24 17.13 -1.89
N ASP A 148 -0.29 17.48 -0.72
CA ASP A 148 -0.82 16.53 0.24
C ASP A 148 -2.19 16.03 -0.26
N ASN A 149 -2.37 14.73 -0.35
CA ASN A 149 -3.63 14.12 -0.80
C ASN A 149 -4.58 13.81 0.37
N ASP A 150 -4.21 14.18 1.60
CA ASP A 150 -4.97 13.96 2.85
C ASP A 150 -5.25 12.49 3.20
N ASP A 151 -4.64 11.54 2.50
CA ASP A 151 -4.81 10.09 2.68
C ASP A 151 -3.53 9.35 3.09
N GLY A 152 -2.47 10.12 3.42
CA GLY A 152 -1.14 9.60 3.74
C GLY A 152 -0.26 9.41 2.51
N THR A 153 -0.74 9.84 1.34
CA THR A 153 0.05 9.97 0.12
C THR A 153 0.28 11.44 -0.24
N TYR A 154 1.35 11.69 -0.99
CA TYR A 154 1.73 13.03 -1.44
C TYR A 154 2.11 12.96 -2.92
N THR A 155 1.51 13.81 -3.73
CA THR A 155 1.82 13.91 -5.16
C THR A 155 2.92 14.94 -5.38
N ILE A 156 4.04 14.50 -5.94
CA ILE A 156 5.11 15.36 -6.42
C ILE A 156 4.92 15.52 -7.92
N THR A 157 4.69 16.74 -8.37
CA THR A 157 4.68 17.06 -9.80
C THR A 157 5.97 17.76 -10.14
N TYR A 158 6.65 17.32 -11.19
CA TYR A 158 7.90 17.94 -11.64
C TYR A 158 7.91 18.15 -13.16
N THR A 159 8.73 19.12 -13.59
CA THR A 159 9.02 19.39 -15.01
C THR A 159 10.51 19.60 -15.17
N ALA A 160 11.16 18.75 -15.95
CA ALA A 160 12.58 18.86 -16.31
C ALA A 160 12.73 19.63 -17.63
N ILE A 161 13.77 20.43 -17.76
CA ILE A 161 13.96 21.35 -18.90
C ILE A 161 15.10 20.96 -19.84
N SER A 162 15.89 19.95 -19.48
CA SER A 162 17.00 19.43 -20.31
C SER A 162 17.03 17.93 -20.22
N PRO A 163 17.41 17.23 -21.32
CA PRO A 163 17.52 15.78 -21.35
C PRO A 163 18.71 15.28 -20.55
N GLY A 164 18.68 14.01 -20.21
CA GLY A 164 19.72 13.29 -19.49
C GLY A 164 19.31 12.82 -18.12
N ALA A 165 20.27 12.28 -17.38
CA ALA A 165 20.05 11.81 -16.02
C ALA A 165 19.87 13.00 -15.07
N VAL A 166 18.74 13.06 -14.38
CA VAL A 166 18.39 14.14 -13.42
C VAL A 166 18.03 13.49 -12.09
N LEU A 167 18.59 14.01 -11.01
CA LEU A 167 18.33 13.50 -9.67
C LEU A 167 17.11 14.20 -9.04
N LEU A 168 16.04 13.45 -8.80
CA LEU A 168 14.93 13.90 -7.97
C LEU A 168 15.25 13.59 -6.51
N ARG A 169 15.34 14.62 -5.70
CA ARG A 169 15.47 14.54 -4.24
C ARG A 169 14.12 14.75 -3.60
N VAL A 170 13.75 13.81 -2.73
CA VAL A 170 12.55 13.92 -1.90
C VAL A 170 12.98 13.82 -0.44
N GLU A 171 12.56 14.76 0.36
CA GLU A 171 13.01 14.93 1.74
C GLU A 171 11.81 15.01 2.68
N TYR A 172 11.98 14.51 3.89
CA TYR A 172 10.95 14.54 4.93
C TYR A 172 11.48 15.21 6.21
N GLY A 173 10.69 16.14 6.75
CA GLY A 173 10.97 16.83 8.00
C GLY A 173 12.04 17.91 7.91
N ALA A 174 12.51 18.35 9.06
CA ALA A 174 13.49 19.43 9.15
C ALA A 174 14.92 18.97 8.81
N ASP A 175 15.22 17.69 9.04
CA ASP A 175 16.54 17.09 8.84
C ASP A 175 16.71 16.48 7.44
N PHE A 176 15.73 16.62 6.58
CA PHE A 176 15.75 16.18 5.18
C PHE A 176 16.34 14.78 4.97
N VAL A 177 15.68 13.79 5.55
CA VAL A 177 16.04 12.39 5.28
C VAL A 177 15.44 11.99 3.94
N GLN A 178 16.28 11.54 3.02
CA GLN A 178 15.84 11.16 1.68
C GLN A 178 15.03 9.88 1.68
N ILE A 179 13.95 9.90 0.94
CA ILE A 179 13.10 8.73 0.72
C ILE A 179 13.65 7.94 -0.48
N GLY A 180 13.86 6.64 -0.29
CA GLY A 180 14.35 5.75 -1.34
C GLY A 180 13.34 5.55 -2.46
N CYS A 181 13.84 5.22 -3.65
CA CYS A 181 13.02 4.78 -4.77
C CYS A 181 12.82 3.27 -4.74
N ASP A 182 11.62 2.82 -5.07
CA ASP A 182 11.21 1.42 -4.94
C ASP A 182 11.89 0.47 -5.95
N PHE A 183 12.51 0.97 -7.03
CA PHE A 183 12.91 0.16 -8.19
C PHE A 183 14.38 0.13 -8.54
N VAL A 184 15.24 0.87 -7.87
CA VAL A 184 16.66 0.87 -8.19
C VAL A 184 17.47 0.92 -6.90
N THR A 185 18.53 0.13 -6.80
CA THR A 185 19.60 0.33 -5.82
C THR A 185 20.23 1.71 -6.06
N VAL A 186 19.58 2.74 -5.50
CA VAL A 186 19.92 4.13 -5.75
C VAL A 186 20.98 4.57 -4.77
N PRO A 187 21.92 5.40 -5.20
CA PRO A 187 22.78 6.11 -4.28
C PRO A 187 21.92 6.81 -3.23
N SER A 188 22.38 6.86 -2.00
CA SER A 188 21.72 7.47 -0.82
C SER A 188 21.26 8.92 -0.99
N SER A 189 21.13 9.41 -2.21
CA SER A 189 20.96 10.82 -2.56
C SER A 189 19.69 11.19 -3.34
N GLY A 190 18.80 10.26 -3.67
CA GLY A 190 17.56 10.56 -4.40
C GLY A 190 17.26 9.57 -5.55
N CYS A 191 16.22 9.83 -6.34
CA CYS A 191 15.84 9.02 -7.51
C CYS A 191 16.45 9.58 -8.78
N LEU A 192 17.18 8.75 -9.52
CA LEU A 192 17.74 9.12 -10.81
C LEU A 192 16.65 8.95 -11.89
N LEU A 193 16.25 10.07 -12.49
CA LEU A 193 15.27 10.13 -13.55
C LEU A 193 16.00 10.20 -14.91
N ASP A 194 15.47 9.53 -15.91
CA ASP A 194 15.95 9.67 -17.29
C ASP A 194 15.03 10.59 -18.08
N ILE A 195 15.52 11.78 -18.41
CA ILE A 195 14.77 12.79 -19.13
C ILE A 195 15.13 12.73 -20.62
N LYS A 196 14.14 12.47 -21.45
CA LYS A 196 14.30 12.29 -22.90
C LYS A 196 13.85 13.52 -23.68
N ASN A 197 14.40 13.70 -24.86
CA ASN A 197 13.87 14.68 -25.83
C ASN A 197 12.52 14.23 -26.38
N ALA A 198 11.62 15.18 -26.63
CA ALA A 198 10.32 14.90 -27.23
C ALA A 198 10.37 14.26 -28.64
N GLU A 199 11.50 14.36 -29.32
CA GLU A 199 11.72 13.82 -30.65
C GLU A 199 12.19 12.34 -30.64
N SER A 200 12.46 11.75 -29.47
CA SER A 200 12.80 10.33 -29.39
C SER A 200 11.57 9.48 -29.77
N VAL A 201 11.69 8.66 -30.77
CA VAL A 201 10.66 7.67 -31.10
C VAL A 201 10.60 6.67 -29.96
N GLN A 202 9.51 6.70 -29.20
CA GLN A 202 9.32 5.75 -28.10
C GLN A 202 8.99 4.38 -28.67
N THR A 203 9.85 3.40 -28.38
CA THR A 203 9.61 1.99 -28.69
C THR A 203 9.18 1.30 -27.40
N LEU A 204 8.05 0.58 -27.44
CA LEU A 204 7.56 -0.17 -26.28
C LEU A 204 8.60 -1.20 -25.82
N ASP A 205 8.96 -1.20 -24.55
CA ASP A 205 9.72 -2.27 -23.90
C ASP A 205 8.79 -3.15 -23.05
N PRO A 206 8.40 -4.33 -23.55
CA PRO A 206 7.52 -5.23 -22.80
C PRO A 206 8.13 -5.72 -21.49
N LEU A 207 9.45 -5.83 -21.40
CA LEU A 207 10.14 -6.29 -20.19
C LEU A 207 10.12 -5.25 -19.06
N ARG A 208 9.99 -3.96 -19.43
CA ARG A 208 9.88 -2.86 -18.45
C ARG A 208 8.45 -2.44 -18.20
N THR A 209 7.53 -2.84 -19.08
CA THR A 209 6.10 -2.65 -18.86
C THR A 209 5.66 -3.44 -17.63
N THR A 210 4.87 -2.85 -16.78
CA THR A 210 4.45 -3.44 -15.50
C THR A 210 2.96 -3.21 -15.25
N TYR A 211 2.44 -3.84 -14.21
CA TYR A 211 1.08 -3.61 -13.76
C TYR A 211 1.06 -3.34 -12.24
N LYS A 212 0.02 -2.66 -11.77
CA LYS A 212 -0.25 -2.41 -10.35
C LYS A 212 -1.71 -2.76 -10.04
N ALA A 213 -1.99 -3.22 -8.83
CA ALA A 213 -3.36 -3.41 -8.37
C ALA A 213 -4.08 -2.06 -8.30
N ALA A 214 -5.37 -2.03 -8.64
CA ALA A 214 -6.20 -0.84 -8.48
C ALA A 214 -6.43 -0.49 -7.01
N SER A 215 -6.31 -1.48 -6.11
CA SER A 215 -6.27 -1.29 -4.66
C SER A 215 -5.07 -2.03 -4.08
N LEU A 216 -4.22 -1.33 -3.34
CA LEU A 216 -3.10 -1.92 -2.62
C LEU A 216 -3.61 -2.59 -1.36
N SER A 217 -3.60 -3.93 -1.30
CA SER A 217 -3.68 -4.64 -0.03
C SER A 217 -2.30 -5.17 0.32
N SER A 218 -1.65 -4.59 1.33
CA SER A 218 -0.39 -5.11 1.83
C SER A 218 -0.64 -6.07 2.98
N SER A 219 -0.26 -7.33 2.82
CA SER A 219 -0.06 -8.22 3.94
C SER A 219 1.42 -8.56 4.03
N ASN A 220 2.07 -8.18 5.15
CA ASN A 220 3.41 -8.63 5.56
C ASN A 220 4.63 -8.10 4.79
N GLY A 221 4.70 -6.84 4.38
CA GLY A 221 5.96 -6.29 3.87
C GLY A 221 6.47 -6.92 2.58
N ASP A 222 5.78 -7.91 2.07
CA ASP A 222 5.94 -8.42 0.73
C ASP A 222 4.82 -7.78 -0.10
N LEU A 223 5.18 -7.06 -1.14
CA LEU A 223 4.25 -6.55 -2.16
C LEU A 223 3.70 -7.75 -2.96
N THR A 224 2.98 -8.61 -2.29
CA THR A 224 2.05 -9.48 -3.00
C THR A 224 0.91 -8.59 -3.46
N LEU A 225 0.85 -8.34 -4.74
CA LEU A 225 -0.31 -7.75 -5.39
C LEU A 225 -1.51 -8.63 -5.04
N GLY A 226 -2.18 -8.26 -3.94
CA GLY A 226 -3.37 -8.94 -3.49
C GLY A 226 -4.52 -8.52 -4.40
N PHE A 227 -4.71 -9.24 -5.49
CA PHE A 227 -5.98 -9.23 -6.20
C PHE A 227 -6.99 -9.95 -5.32
N ALA A 228 -7.66 -9.22 -4.43
CA ALA A 228 -8.85 -9.73 -3.77
C ALA A 228 -9.98 -9.72 -4.81
N SER A 229 -10.03 -10.75 -5.62
CA SER A 229 -11.09 -10.95 -6.59
C SER A 229 -12.12 -11.90 -5.99
N VAL A 230 -13.36 -11.52 -6.04
CA VAL A 230 -14.48 -12.41 -5.71
C VAL A 230 -14.97 -13.01 -7.01
N ALA A 231 -15.07 -14.34 -7.09
CA ALA A 231 -15.79 -14.97 -8.19
C ALA A 231 -17.23 -14.45 -8.11
N SER A 232 -17.60 -13.58 -9.03
CA SER A 232 -18.87 -12.89 -9.02
C SER A 232 -19.69 -13.21 -10.26
N THR A 233 -20.99 -13.25 -10.11
CA THR A 233 -21.91 -13.25 -11.25
C THR A 233 -22.12 -11.84 -11.80
N GLU A 234 -21.59 -10.82 -11.11
CA GLU A 234 -21.63 -9.42 -11.52
C GLU A 234 -20.24 -8.92 -11.96
N LYS A 235 -20.20 -8.11 -13.00
CA LYS A 235 -18.97 -7.51 -13.56
C LYS A 235 -18.71 -6.13 -12.99
N PRO A 236 -17.44 -5.74 -12.74
CA PRO A 236 -16.20 -6.53 -12.87
C PRO A 236 -15.91 -7.40 -11.64
N SER A 237 -15.14 -8.49 -11.82
CA SER A 237 -14.62 -9.30 -10.73
C SER A 237 -13.44 -8.63 -10.03
N GLY A 238 -12.73 -7.76 -10.74
CA GLY A 238 -11.59 -7.00 -10.23
C GLY A 238 -11.03 -6.05 -11.27
N SER A 239 -10.06 -5.25 -10.83
CA SER A 239 -9.38 -4.27 -11.68
C SER A 239 -7.90 -4.17 -11.33
N PHE A 240 -7.07 -3.85 -12.32
CA PHE A 240 -5.68 -3.46 -12.12
C PHE A 240 -5.24 -2.48 -13.23
N HIS A 241 -4.08 -1.84 -13.02
CA HIS A 241 -3.51 -0.94 -14.01
C HIS A 241 -2.33 -1.59 -14.72
N VAL A 242 -2.21 -1.36 -16.01
CA VAL A 242 -1.00 -1.65 -16.80
C VAL A 242 -0.32 -0.32 -17.12
N LEU A 243 0.98 -0.25 -16.83
CA LEU A 243 1.82 0.89 -17.15
C LEU A 243 2.83 0.45 -18.20
N THR A 244 2.85 1.16 -19.33
CA THR A 244 3.74 0.86 -20.46
C THR A 244 4.95 1.76 -20.45
N PHE A 245 6.11 1.19 -20.72
CA PHE A 245 7.40 1.87 -20.73
C PHE A 245 8.15 1.61 -22.04
N ASP A 246 9.00 2.55 -22.44
CA ASP A 246 9.90 2.37 -23.57
C ASP A 246 11.20 1.62 -23.16
N GLU A 247 12.08 1.37 -24.13
CA GLU A 247 13.37 0.68 -23.94
C GLU A 247 14.26 1.37 -22.91
N ASP A 248 14.09 2.67 -22.75
CA ASP A 248 14.83 3.47 -21.78
C ASP A 248 14.17 3.46 -20.39
N GLY A 249 12.97 2.88 -20.25
CA GLY A 249 12.22 2.81 -19.01
C GLY A 249 11.44 4.10 -18.70
N VAL A 250 11.22 4.95 -19.70
CA VAL A 250 10.34 6.11 -19.58
C VAL A 250 8.90 5.67 -19.89
N GLN A 251 7.95 6.11 -19.10
CA GLN A 251 6.54 5.79 -19.36
C GLN A 251 6.12 6.34 -20.72
N MET A 252 5.48 5.50 -21.52
CA MET A 252 5.13 5.84 -22.89
C MET A 252 4.06 6.94 -22.92
N GLY A 253 4.27 7.91 -23.80
CA GLY A 253 3.31 9.00 -24.05
C GLY A 253 2.22 8.64 -25.07
N ARG A 254 1.94 7.34 -25.30
CA ARG A 254 1.01 6.88 -26.34
C ARG A 254 0.15 5.73 -25.83
N ASN A 255 -1.08 5.63 -26.38
CA ASN A 255 -2.07 4.65 -25.99
C ASN A 255 -2.41 3.64 -27.10
N ASP A 256 -1.57 3.53 -28.15
CA ASP A 256 -1.76 2.65 -29.31
C ASP A 256 -1.10 1.28 -29.11
N VAL A 257 -1.27 0.70 -27.95
CA VAL A 257 -0.77 -0.64 -27.61
C VAL A 257 -1.92 -1.64 -27.52
N THR A 258 -1.64 -2.89 -27.88
CA THR A 258 -2.57 -4.01 -27.70
C THR A 258 -2.23 -4.71 -26.40
N ILE A 259 -3.19 -4.78 -25.49
CA ILE A 259 -3.05 -5.49 -24.21
C ILE A 259 -3.96 -6.72 -24.23
N GLU A 260 -3.40 -7.88 -23.92
CA GLU A 260 -4.19 -9.10 -23.71
C GLU A 260 -3.91 -9.64 -22.31
N VAL A 261 -4.97 -10.14 -21.68
CA VAL A 261 -4.91 -10.73 -20.33
C VAL A 261 -5.42 -12.17 -20.40
N SER A 262 -4.66 -13.09 -19.83
CA SER A 262 -5.09 -14.47 -19.68
C SER A 262 -5.10 -14.90 -18.22
N ILE A 263 -6.12 -15.64 -17.82
CA ILE A 263 -6.27 -16.23 -16.50
C ILE A 263 -6.45 -17.73 -16.65
N GLY A 264 -5.65 -18.52 -15.94
CA GLY A 264 -5.69 -19.97 -16.04
C GLY A 264 -5.30 -20.51 -17.43
N GLY A 265 -4.50 -19.73 -18.20
CA GLY A 265 -4.11 -20.07 -19.56
C GLY A 265 -5.15 -19.73 -20.64
N ASN A 266 -6.28 -19.14 -20.28
CA ASN A 266 -7.31 -18.70 -21.22
C ASN A 266 -7.26 -17.18 -21.40
N VAL A 267 -7.14 -16.72 -22.64
CA VAL A 267 -7.24 -15.30 -22.97
C VAL A 267 -8.67 -14.84 -22.70
N LEU A 268 -8.82 -13.74 -21.96
CA LEU A 268 -10.13 -13.16 -21.68
C LEU A 268 -10.75 -12.59 -22.97
N SER A 269 -12.02 -12.89 -23.18
CA SER A 269 -12.77 -12.36 -24.32
C SER A 269 -13.14 -10.88 -24.11
N GLU A 270 -13.45 -10.15 -25.18
CA GLU A 270 -13.93 -8.75 -25.11
C GLU A 270 -15.17 -8.60 -24.22
N SER A 271 -15.93 -9.67 -23.99
CA SER A 271 -17.06 -9.63 -23.05
C SER A 271 -16.62 -9.72 -21.58
N ASP A 272 -15.40 -10.17 -21.32
CA ASP A 272 -14.89 -10.45 -19.98
C ASP A 272 -13.78 -9.51 -19.55
N ILE A 273 -13.37 -8.57 -20.42
CA ILE A 273 -12.36 -7.56 -20.13
C ILE A 273 -12.76 -6.22 -20.74
N ALA A 274 -12.51 -5.15 -20.00
CA ALA A 274 -12.55 -3.78 -20.51
C ALA A 274 -11.19 -3.13 -20.26
N ILE A 275 -10.60 -2.56 -21.32
CA ILE A 275 -9.30 -1.89 -21.28
C ILE A 275 -9.53 -0.41 -21.56
N THR A 276 -9.27 0.44 -20.61
CA THR A 276 -9.54 1.88 -20.70
C THR A 276 -8.25 2.66 -20.47
N ALA A 277 -7.84 3.45 -21.46
CA ALA A 277 -6.76 4.42 -21.28
C ALA A 277 -7.18 5.50 -20.28
N ILE A 278 -6.35 5.81 -19.30
CA ILE A 278 -6.68 6.79 -18.29
C ILE A 278 -6.40 8.18 -18.81
N GLU A 279 -7.44 9.02 -18.84
CA GLU A 279 -7.33 10.43 -19.26
C GLU A 279 -6.37 11.20 -18.34
N GLY A 280 -5.51 12.01 -18.94
CA GLY A 280 -4.51 12.82 -18.22
C GLY A 280 -3.25 12.07 -17.82
N THR A 281 -3.18 10.76 -18.07
CA THR A 281 -1.93 9.95 -17.97
C THR A 281 -1.54 9.44 -19.35
N THR A 282 -0.26 9.21 -19.55
CA THR A 282 0.25 8.64 -20.80
C THR A 282 0.76 7.24 -20.54
N GLY A 283 0.30 6.27 -21.34
CA GLY A 283 0.73 4.87 -21.21
C GLY A 283 0.24 4.17 -19.95
N GLU A 284 -0.84 4.64 -19.33
CA GLU A 284 -1.51 3.95 -18.24
C GLU A 284 -2.92 3.50 -18.66
N PHE A 285 -3.22 2.23 -18.40
CA PHE A 285 -4.47 1.60 -18.77
C PHE A 285 -5.11 0.98 -17.55
N LEU A 286 -6.39 1.24 -17.31
CA LEU A 286 -7.21 0.49 -16.35
C LEU A 286 -7.76 -0.75 -17.05
N ILE A 287 -7.56 -1.89 -16.41
CA ILE A 287 -8.05 -3.20 -16.85
C ILE A 287 -9.11 -3.65 -15.87
N ASP A 288 -10.37 -3.64 -16.30
CA ASP A 288 -11.48 -4.25 -15.57
C ASP A 288 -11.74 -5.63 -16.16
N TYR A 289 -11.78 -6.65 -15.32
CA TYR A 289 -11.94 -8.03 -15.79
C TYR A 289 -13.03 -8.78 -15.04
N TYR A 290 -13.55 -9.79 -15.68
CA TYR A 290 -14.51 -10.73 -15.13
C TYR A 290 -14.00 -12.17 -15.21
N TYR A 291 -14.09 -12.88 -14.09
CA TYR A 291 -13.74 -14.30 -14.03
C TYR A 291 -14.65 -15.00 -13.03
N SER A 292 -15.35 -16.05 -13.46
CA SER A 292 -16.43 -16.69 -12.69
C SER A 292 -15.99 -17.92 -11.90
N THR A 293 -14.76 -18.38 -12.07
CA THR A 293 -14.29 -19.63 -11.46
C THR A 293 -13.43 -19.33 -10.24
N ALA A 294 -13.87 -19.77 -9.07
CA ALA A 294 -13.11 -19.67 -7.82
C ALA A 294 -11.83 -20.52 -7.88
N GLY A 295 -10.82 -20.14 -7.13
CA GLY A 295 -9.53 -20.83 -7.10
C GLY A 295 -8.36 -19.88 -7.31
N THR A 296 -7.16 -20.44 -7.38
CA THR A 296 -5.92 -19.71 -7.66
C THR A 296 -5.45 -20.05 -9.07
N TRP A 297 -5.30 -19.03 -9.90
CA TRP A 297 -5.02 -19.17 -11.32
C TRP A 297 -3.81 -18.35 -11.74
N PRO A 298 -2.96 -18.87 -12.65
CA PRO A 298 -1.90 -18.07 -13.23
C PRO A 298 -2.47 -16.90 -14.04
N LEU A 299 -1.92 -15.71 -13.83
CA LEU A 299 -2.22 -14.49 -14.56
C LEU A 299 -1.07 -14.21 -15.53
N SER A 300 -1.37 -14.06 -16.81
CA SER A 300 -0.41 -13.58 -17.82
C SER A 300 -0.97 -12.36 -18.53
N ILE A 301 -0.12 -11.38 -18.73
CA ILE A 301 -0.43 -10.13 -19.44
C ILE A 301 0.59 -9.97 -20.57
N THR A 302 0.08 -9.77 -21.78
CA THR A 302 0.92 -9.44 -22.92
C THR A 302 0.63 -8.03 -23.40
N VAL A 303 1.65 -7.35 -23.88
CA VAL A 303 1.53 -6.05 -24.56
C VAL A 303 2.18 -6.15 -25.93
N ASN A 304 1.41 -5.86 -26.96
CA ASN A 304 1.79 -6.07 -28.35
C ASN A 304 2.27 -7.53 -28.63
N GLY A 305 1.63 -8.51 -27.99
CA GLY A 305 1.93 -9.94 -28.16
C GLY A 305 3.17 -10.43 -27.40
N VAL A 306 3.83 -9.58 -26.59
CA VAL A 306 4.98 -9.96 -25.77
C VAL A 306 4.58 -9.93 -24.30
N GLU A 307 4.93 -10.98 -23.56
CA GLU A 307 4.62 -11.10 -22.14
C GLU A 307 5.40 -10.08 -21.32
N ILE A 308 4.73 -9.36 -20.43
CA ILE A 308 5.38 -8.36 -19.59
C ILE A 308 6.13 -9.02 -18.44
N GLY A 309 7.25 -8.40 -18.00
CA GLY A 309 8.21 -9.01 -17.06
C GLY A 309 7.67 -9.33 -15.67
N ALA A 310 6.45 -8.90 -15.33
CA ALA A 310 5.79 -9.20 -14.07
C ALA A 310 4.66 -10.23 -14.22
N SER A 311 4.40 -10.76 -15.43
CA SER A 311 3.40 -11.80 -15.64
C SER A 311 3.88 -13.15 -15.07
N LEU A 312 3.01 -14.12 -14.92
CA LEU A 312 3.18 -15.38 -14.17
C LEU A 312 2.98 -15.26 -12.65
N ARG A 313 2.16 -14.33 -12.22
CA ARG A 313 1.66 -14.34 -10.84
C ARG A 313 0.32 -15.06 -10.77
N GLU A 314 0.08 -15.64 -9.62
CA GLU A 314 -1.20 -16.27 -9.34
C GLU A 314 -2.21 -15.23 -8.88
N ILE A 315 -3.44 -15.34 -9.38
CA ILE A 315 -4.58 -14.55 -8.93
C ILE A 315 -5.58 -15.46 -8.24
N ALA A 316 -6.00 -15.08 -7.05
CA ALA A 316 -6.95 -15.87 -6.27
C ALA A 316 -8.36 -15.27 -6.36
N PHE A 317 -9.35 -16.13 -6.64
CA PHE A 317 -10.76 -15.78 -6.63
C PHE A 317 -11.46 -16.54 -5.51
N ASN A 318 -12.05 -15.86 -4.57
CA ASN A 318 -12.84 -16.44 -3.50
C ASN A 318 -14.27 -16.75 -4.00
N GLU A 319 -14.91 -17.75 -3.43
CA GLU A 319 -16.33 -17.99 -3.69
C GLU A 319 -17.17 -16.79 -3.21
N ALA A 320 -18.18 -16.41 -3.99
CA ALA A 320 -19.13 -15.39 -3.60
C ALA A 320 -19.97 -15.87 -2.41
N GLY A 321 -19.78 -15.27 -1.24
CA GLY A 321 -20.63 -15.51 -0.08
C GLY A 321 -20.09 -16.49 0.97
N ALA A 322 -18.75 -16.66 1.08
CA ALA A 322 -18.12 -17.33 2.22
C ALA A 322 -17.77 -16.34 3.34
#